data_ec3e97fa544d6bd8154161e92562826c
#
_entry.id   ec3e97fa544d6bd8154161e92562826c
#
_cell.length_a   1.000
_cell.length_b   1.000
_cell.length_c   1.000
_cell.angle_alpha   90.00
_cell.angle_beta   90.00
_cell.angle_gamma   90.00
#
_symmetry.space_group_name_H-M   'P 1'
#
loop_
_entity.id
_entity.type
_entity.pdbx_description
1 polymer ?
#
loop_
_entity_poly.entity_id
_entity_poly.type
_entity_poly.pdbx_seq_one_letter_code
_entity_poly.pdbx_strand_id
1 'polypeptide(L)'
;MTLSEKIIRLIRNTFDTVLYFAVMAVKEDFRNYVGRAGRTPGVDAGLVGPGRSGSVKGGGPAAEDSGGVPGGVQTGRPRETMAVLGNGPSLTRELPGLLERTGDRDFMAVNFFALDERFTLLRPAYYVLSDPMFFRESAFRDRVAGLYRAMNGRVSWPMTLYVQYYNPERFDYRAVLPNPLIRIVPFHTYMYRGFRSVEFWLFRRGLGSANFGTVVQVGEYVALLLGYRRVELYGVDHTLLEGLCVDGRNRLCRADRHY
;
A
#
# COMPACT_ATOMS: atom_id res chain seq x y z
N MET A 1 -17.23 32.81 1.23
CA MET A 1 -15.84 33.04 0.77
C MET A 1 -15.85 34.27 -0.10
N THR A 2 -15.16 35.31 0.31
CA THR A 2 -15.06 36.60 -0.40
C THR A 2 -14.24 36.47 -1.69
N LEU A 3 -14.32 37.47 -2.59
CA LEU A 3 -13.51 37.48 -3.81
C LEU A 3 -12.01 37.48 -3.49
N SER A 4 -11.59 38.25 -2.48
CA SER A 4 -10.20 38.28 -2.01
C SER A 4 -9.70 36.93 -1.52
N GLU A 5 -10.52 36.19 -0.75
CA GLU A 5 -10.17 34.83 -0.30
C GLU A 5 -10.02 33.85 -1.48
N LYS A 6 -10.88 33.99 -2.51
CA LYS A 6 -10.76 33.18 -3.74
C LYS A 6 -9.47 33.45 -4.49
N ILE A 7 -9.08 34.72 -4.63
CA ILE A 7 -7.83 35.13 -5.29
C ILE A 7 -6.61 34.65 -4.52
N ILE A 8 -6.58 34.84 -3.21
CA ILE A 8 -5.47 34.37 -2.36
C ILE A 8 -5.32 32.86 -2.46
N ARG A 9 -6.44 32.12 -2.42
CA ARG A 9 -6.42 30.66 -2.58
C ARG A 9 -5.94 30.21 -3.94
N LEU A 10 -6.31 30.93 -5.01
CA LEU A 10 -5.85 30.64 -6.37
C LEU A 10 -4.32 30.82 -6.48
N ILE A 11 -3.80 31.97 -6.01
CA ILE A 11 -2.37 32.26 -6.02
C ILE A 11 -1.61 31.19 -5.23
N ARG A 12 -2.02 30.87 -4.02
CA ARG A 12 -1.41 29.84 -3.18
C ARG A 12 -1.39 28.48 -3.87
N ASN A 13 -2.54 28.02 -4.38
CA ASN A 13 -2.62 26.72 -5.03
C ASN A 13 -1.77 26.64 -6.29
N THR A 14 -1.66 27.74 -7.04
CA THR A 14 -0.77 27.81 -8.21
C THR A 14 0.69 27.71 -7.80
N PHE A 15 1.10 28.47 -6.78
CA PHE A 15 2.46 28.41 -6.25
C PHE A 15 2.80 27.02 -5.70
N ASP A 16 1.95 26.44 -4.90
CA ASP A 16 2.13 25.09 -4.33
C ASP A 16 2.23 24.02 -5.44
N THR A 17 1.45 24.17 -6.51
CA THR A 17 1.49 23.26 -7.66
C THR A 17 2.83 23.37 -8.41
N VAL A 18 3.27 24.59 -8.73
CA VAL A 18 4.56 24.82 -9.40
C VAL A 18 5.71 24.33 -8.53
N LEU A 19 5.70 24.64 -7.25
CA LEU A 19 6.71 24.22 -6.29
C LEU A 19 6.75 22.68 -6.19
N TYR A 20 5.59 22.02 -6.13
CA TYR A 20 5.52 20.56 -6.10
C TYR A 20 6.21 19.94 -7.30
N PHE A 21 5.84 20.35 -8.52
CA PHE A 21 6.45 19.80 -9.73
C PHE A 21 7.94 20.15 -9.86
N ALA A 22 8.34 21.35 -9.45
CA ALA A 22 9.75 21.74 -9.46
C ALA A 22 10.58 20.86 -8.48
N VAL A 23 10.10 20.66 -7.26
CA VAL A 23 10.75 19.80 -6.28
C VAL A 23 10.79 18.35 -6.76
N MET A 24 9.70 17.85 -7.36
CA MET A 24 9.65 16.48 -7.90
C MET A 24 10.60 16.30 -9.08
N ALA A 25 10.73 17.29 -9.96
CA ALA A 25 11.66 17.25 -11.09
C ALA A 25 13.14 17.19 -10.65
N VAL A 26 13.47 17.75 -9.49
CA VAL A 26 14.84 17.74 -8.94
C VAL A 26 15.11 16.48 -8.12
N LYS A 27 14.10 15.90 -7.49
CA LYS A 27 14.28 14.68 -6.69
C LYS A 27 14.59 13.48 -7.57
N GLU A 28 15.76 12.93 -7.39
CA GLU A 28 16.24 11.74 -8.11
C GLU A 28 15.28 10.55 -7.98
N ASP A 29 14.75 10.36 -6.79
CA ASP A 29 13.77 9.29 -6.48
C ASP A 29 12.51 9.40 -7.36
N PHE A 30 12.01 10.60 -7.60
CA PHE A 30 10.84 10.82 -8.44
C PHE A 30 11.12 10.52 -9.91
N ARG A 31 12.26 10.99 -10.44
CA ARG A 31 12.70 10.72 -11.82
C ARG A 31 12.88 9.23 -12.04
N ASN A 32 13.51 8.54 -11.09
CA ASN A 32 13.69 7.09 -11.15
C ASN A 32 12.38 6.32 -11.08
N TYR A 33 11.42 6.79 -10.28
CA TYR A 33 10.09 6.20 -10.19
C TYR A 33 9.32 6.36 -11.51
N VAL A 34 9.21 7.57 -12.04
CA VAL A 34 8.51 7.84 -13.31
C VAL A 34 9.18 7.11 -14.47
N GLY A 35 10.52 7.11 -14.53
CA GLY A 35 11.27 6.40 -15.56
C GLY A 35 11.09 4.87 -15.51
N ARG A 36 10.87 4.30 -14.35
CA ARG A 36 10.61 2.86 -14.17
C ARG A 36 9.14 2.50 -14.34
N ALA A 37 8.21 3.36 -13.94
CA ALA A 37 6.78 3.17 -14.17
C ALA A 37 6.44 3.01 -15.66
N GLY A 38 7.17 3.71 -16.54
CA GLY A 38 7.04 3.53 -17.99
C GLY A 38 7.74 2.30 -18.57
N ARG A 39 8.51 1.54 -17.77
CA ARG A 39 9.30 0.38 -18.24
C ARG A 39 8.98 -0.94 -17.51
N THR A 40 8.16 -0.92 -16.47
CA THR A 40 7.82 -2.13 -15.72
C THR A 40 6.54 -2.73 -16.29
N PRO A 41 6.61 -3.89 -16.98
CA PRO A 41 5.40 -4.60 -17.35
C PRO A 41 4.63 -4.96 -16.07
N GLY A 42 3.49 -4.33 -15.86
CA GLY A 42 2.66 -4.61 -14.70
C GLY A 42 2.38 -3.44 -13.74
N VAL A 43 3.05 -2.28 -13.88
CA VAL A 43 2.61 -1.07 -13.15
C VAL A 43 1.39 -0.46 -13.84
N ASP A 44 1.31 -0.55 -15.17
CA ASP A 44 0.11 -0.14 -15.92
C ASP A 44 -1.09 -1.08 -15.71
N ALA A 45 -0.85 -2.35 -15.36
CA ALA A 45 -1.91 -3.33 -15.08
C ALA A 45 -2.33 -3.38 -13.60
N GLY A 46 -1.54 -2.79 -12.69
CA GLY A 46 -1.78 -2.86 -11.24
C GLY A 46 -2.36 -1.61 -10.60
N LEU A 47 -2.26 -0.46 -11.25
CA LEU A 47 -2.74 0.82 -10.72
C LEU A 47 -3.87 1.45 -11.54
N VAL A 48 -4.18 0.91 -12.72
CA VAL A 48 -5.32 1.35 -13.52
C VAL A 48 -6.30 0.18 -13.57
N GLY A 49 -7.38 0.29 -12.81
CA GLY A 49 -8.54 -0.56 -12.97
C GLY A 49 -9.06 -0.47 -14.41
N PRO A 50 -9.72 -1.50 -14.95
CA PRO A 50 -10.14 -1.54 -16.35
C PRO A 50 -11.06 -0.36 -16.64
N GLY A 51 -10.52 0.65 -17.32
CA GLY A 51 -11.31 1.72 -17.91
C GLY A 51 -12.30 1.09 -18.89
N ARG A 52 -13.56 1.45 -18.80
CA ARG A 52 -14.58 1.10 -19.81
C ARG A 52 -14.08 1.54 -21.19
N SER A 53 -13.59 0.60 -21.99
CA SER A 53 -13.40 0.84 -23.41
C SER A 53 -14.64 0.34 -24.14
N GLY A 54 -15.21 1.25 -24.94
CA GLY A 54 -16.29 0.95 -25.85
C GLY A 54 -15.86 -0.08 -26.90
N SER A 55 -16.83 -0.84 -27.36
CA SER A 55 -16.77 -1.88 -28.36
C SER A 55 -16.09 -1.42 -29.65
N VAL A 56 -15.09 -2.17 -30.13
CA VAL A 56 -14.74 -2.24 -31.55
C VAL A 56 -14.68 -3.69 -31.94
N LYS A 57 -15.54 -4.06 -32.91
CA LYS A 57 -15.52 -5.35 -33.58
C LYS A 57 -14.36 -5.42 -34.58
N GLY A 58 -13.69 -6.55 -34.66
CA GLY A 58 -12.76 -6.86 -35.75
C GLY A 58 -12.05 -8.18 -35.50
N GLY A 59 -12.41 -9.21 -36.25
CA GLY A 59 -11.86 -10.55 -36.14
C GLY A 59 -10.61 -10.75 -36.99
N GLY A 60 -9.89 -11.87 -36.72
CA GLY A 60 -8.80 -12.43 -37.54
C GLY A 60 -7.84 -13.28 -36.70
N PRO A 61 -7.22 -14.32 -37.24
CA PRO A 61 -7.12 -15.63 -36.60
C PRO A 61 -5.79 -15.93 -35.88
N ALA A 62 -5.80 -17.05 -35.15
CA ALA A 62 -4.80 -17.67 -34.32
C ALA A 62 -3.38 -17.78 -34.89
N ALA A 63 -2.40 -17.63 -34.01
CA ALA A 63 -1.11 -18.31 -34.09
C ALA A 63 -0.72 -18.77 -32.66
N GLU A 64 -0.58 -20.09 -32.55
CA GLU A 64 -0.01 -20.77 -31.39
C GLU A 64 1.47 -20.42 -31.26
N ASP A 65 1.91 -20.05 -30.09
CA ASP A 65 3.29 -20.32 -29.66
C ASP A 65 3.36 -20.64 -28.17
N SER A 66 3.88 -21.83 -27.92
CA SER A 66 4.05 -22.47 -26.63
C SER A 66 5.35 -22.01 -26.00
N GLY A 67 5.26 -21.20 -24.95
CA GLY A 67 6.38 -20.85 -24.10
C GLY A 67 5.90 -20.62 -22.67
N GLY A 68 5.87 -21.70 -21.87
CA GLY A 68 5.36 -21.68 -20.51
C GLY A 68 6.19 -20.80 -19.59
N VAL A 69 5.58 -19.77 -19.01
CA VAL A 69 6.06 -19.05 -17.82
C VAL A 69 5.22 -19.55 -16.64
N PRO A 70 5.84 -20.13 -15.58
CA PRO A 70 5.12 -20.57 -14.40
C PRO A 70 4.81 -19.35 -13.52
N GLY A 71 3.57 -18.96 -13.47
CA GLY A 71 3.11 -17.84 -12.65
C GLY A 71 1.66 -17.49 -12.97
N GLY A 72 0.74 -18.45 -12.74
CA GLY A 72 -0.68 -18.24 -12.94
C GLY A 72 -1.18 -17.05 -12.12
N VAL A 73 -1.34 -15.91 -12.76
CA VAL A 73 -2.28 -14.87 -12.32
C VAL A 73 -3.62 -15.56 -12.24
N GLN A 74 -4.26 -15.52 -11.07
CA GLN A 74 -5.63 -15.97 -10.92
C GLN A 74 -6.50 -15.21 -11.92
N THR A 75 -6.85 -15.85 -13.04
CA THR A 75 -7.78 -15.33 -14.04
C THR A 75 -9.23 -15.52 -13.58
N GLY A 76 -9.49 -15.21 -12.31
CA GLY A 76 -10.82 -15.07 -11.75
C GLY A 76 -11.25 -13.60 -11.84
N ARG A 77 -12.56 -13.38 -12.00
CA ARG A 77 -13.17 -12.04 -11.88
C ARG A 77 -12.62 -11.37 -10.62
N PRO A 78 -12.07 -10.13 -10.69
CA PRO A 78 -11.51 -9.49 -9.50
C PRO A 78 -12.58 -9.45 -8.42
N ARG A 79 -12.24 -9.89 -7.22
CA ARG A 79 -13.14 -9.85 -6.06
C ARG A 79 -13.52 -8.39 -5.81
N GLU A 80 -14.75 -8.13 -5.45
CA GLU A 80 -15.21 -6.75 -5.26
C GLU A 80 -14.77 -6.17 -3.91
N THR A 81 -14.41 -7.04 -2.96
CA THR A 81 -14.12 -6.68 -1.57
C THR A 81 -12.65 -6.93 -1.24
N MET A 82 -12.01 -5.91 -0.64
CA MET A 82 -10.71 -6.00 0.01
C MET A 82 -10.89 -5.95 1.53
N ALA A 83 -10.36 -6.93 2.26
CA ALA A 83 -10.26 -6.91 3.72
C ALA A 83 -8.84 -6.45 4.12
N VAL A 84 -8.73 -5.27 4.72
CA VAL A 84 -7.47 -4.73 5.26
C VAL A 84 -7.34 -5.19 6.71
N LEU A 85 -6.26 -5.92 6.99
CA LEU A 85 -6.00 -6.54 8.28
C LEU A 85 -5.02 -5.70 9.09
N GLY A 86 -5.51 -4.96 10.08
CA GLY A 86 -4.71 -4.30 11.09
C GLY A 86 -4.14 -5.29 12.11
N ASN A 87 -3.38 -4.77 13.08
CA ASN A 87 -2.75 -5.58 14.12
C ASN A 87 -3.44 -5.42 15.51
N GLY A 88 -4.64 -4.85 15.52
CA GLY A 88 -5.38 -4.62 16.76
C GLY A 88 -6.01 -5.91 17.32
N PRO A 89 -6.29 -5.93 18.63
CA PRO A 89 -6.77 -7.12 19.33
C PRO A 89 -8.15 -7.61 18.86
N SER A 90 -9.00 -6.77 18.29
CA SER A 90 -10.31 -7.16 17.76
C SER A 90 -10.22 -8.18 16.64
N LEU A 91 -9.12 -8.19 15.88
CA LEU A 91 -8.91 -9.14 14.79
C LEU A 91 -9.05 -10.62 15.25
N THR A 92 -8.62 -10.92 16.48
CA THR A 92 -8.74 -12.28 17.02
C THR A 92 -10.19 -12.75 17.13
N ARG A 93 -11.11 -11.82 17.45
CA ARG A 93 -12.56 -12.14 17.55
C ARG A 93 -13.22 -12.27 16.18
N GLU A 94 -12.70 -11.54 15.19
CA GLU A 94 -13.26 -11.48 13.84
C GLU A 94 -12.73 -12.60 12.93
N LEU A 95 -11.63 -13.24 13.33
CA LEU A 95 -10.94 -14.25 12.54
C LEU A 95 -11.81 -15.42 12.08
N PRO A 96 -12.67 -16.05 12.93
CA PRO A 96 -13.51 -17.18 12.48
C PRO A 96 -14.37 -16.79 11.26
N GLY A 97 -15.06 -15.65 11.33
CA GLY A 97 -15.88 -15.15 10.22
C GLY A 97 -15.06 -14.77 8.98
N LEU A 98 -13.79 -14.35 9.16
CA LEU A 98 -12.90 -14.08 8.03
C LEU A 98 -12.47 -15.36 7.32
N LEU A 99 -12.17 -16.42 8.06
CA LEU A 99 -11.78 -17.72 7.50
C LEU A 99 -12.89 -18.37 6.67
N GLU A 100 -14.14 -18.21 7.10
CA GLU A 100 -15.32 -18.68 6.34
C GLU A 100 -15.50 -17.92 5.01
N ARG A 101 -14.98 -16.71 4.92
CA ARG A 101 -15.17 -15.80 3.79
C ARG A 101 -13.94 -15.60 2.91
N THR A 102 -12.97 -16.51 2.97
CA THR A 102 -11.75 -16.46 2.15
C THR A 102 -12.02 -16.57 0.65
N GLY A 103 -13.19 -17.10 0.26
CA GLY A 103 -13.58 -17.24 -1.15
C GLY A 103 -14.13 -15.98 -1.80
N ASP A 104 -14.69 -15.02 -1.03
CA ASP A 104 -15.44 -13.86 -1.54
C ASP A 104 -14.66 -12.53 -1.51
N ARG A 105 -13.46 -12.51 -0.90
CA ARG A 105 -12.63 -11.31 -0.71
C ARG A 105 -11.16 -11.58 -0.86
N ASP A 106 -10.41 -10.53 -1.15
CA ASP A 106 -8.96 -10.53 -1.04
C ASP A 106 -8.53 -9.93 0.30
N PHE A 107 -7.38 -10.39 0.80
CA PHE A 107 -6.82 -9.91 2.05
C PHE A 107 -5.59 -9.05 1.78
N MET A 108 -5.48 -7.95 2.51
CA MET A 108 -4.31 -7.10 2.58
C MET A 108 -3.84 -7.00 4.03
N ALA A 109 -2.65 -7.49 4.31
CA ALA A 109 -2.03 -7.40 5.63
C ALA A 109 -1.09 -6.19 5.73
N VAL A 110 -0.81 -5.74 6.96
CA VAL A 110 0.04 -4.58 7.21
C VAL A 110 1.07 -4.84 8.32
N ASN A 111 2.16 -4.09 8.31
CA ASN A 111 3.18 -4.04 9.36
C ASN A 111 3.71 -5.43 9.75
N PHE A 112 3.58 -5.83 11.02
CA PHE A 112 4.14 -7.08 11.55
C PHE A 112 3.22 -8.30 11.43
N PHE A 113 2.14 -8.23 10.67
CA PHE A 113 1.15 -9.29 10.57
C PHE A 113 1.73 -10.65 10.13
N ALA A 114 2.82 -10.66 9.33
CA ALA A 114 3.46 -11.91 8.91
C ALA A 114 4.19 -12.66 10.04
N LEU A 115 4.34 -12.05 11.22
CA LEU A 115 4.83 -12.73 12.43
C LEU A 115 3.75 -13.58 13.11
N ASP A 116 2.48 -13.26 12.85
CA ASP A 116 1.33 -13.98 13.37
C ASP A 116 1.11 -15.29 12.59
N GLU A 117 0.63 -16.33 13.27
CA GLU A 117 0.29 -17.62 12.64
C GLU A 117 -0.89 -17.51 11.66
N ARG A 118 -1.81 -16.57 11.90
CA ARG A 118 -2.95 -16.26 11.04
C ARG A 118 -2.56 -15.84 9.63
N PHE A 119 -1.34 -15.36 9.44
CA PHE A 119 -0.80 -14.99 8.14
C PHE A 119 -0.87 -16.13 7.12
N THR A 120 -0.49 -17.34 7.53
CA THR A 120 -0.53 -18.52 6.66
C THR A 120 -1.94 -19.07 6.43
N LEU A 121 -2.85 -18.81 7.35
CA LEU A 121 -4.26 -19.21 7.24
C LEU A 121 -5.02 -18.33 6.25
N LEU A 122 -4.87 -17.00 6.38
CA LEU A 122 -5.55 -16.01 5.53
C LEU A 122 -4.89 -15.82 4.17
N ARG A 123 -3.59 -16.14 4.04
CA ARG A 123 -2.81 -16.06 2.79
C ARG A 123 -3.05 -14.74 2.04
N PRO A 124 -2.74 -13.57 2.63
CA PRO A 124 -3.06 -12.29 2.03
C PRO A 124 -2.38 -12.13 0.67
N ALA A 125 -3.18 -11.77 -0.34
CA ALA A 125 -2.68 -11.50 -1.69
C ALA A 125 -1.86 -10.19 -1.74
N TYR A 126 -2.09 -9.30 -0.78
CA TYR A 126 -1.46 -7.99 -0.69
C TYR A 126 -0.88 -7.74 0.70
N TYR A 127 0.19 -6.96 0.71
CA TYR A 127 0.85 -6.56 1.95
C TYR A 127 1.35 -5.12 1.85
N VAL A 128 1.32 -4.36 2.95
CA VAL A 128 1.80 -2.96 2.96
C VAL A 128 2.78 -2.73 4.10
N LEU A 129 3.95 -2.20 3.74
CA LEU A 129 4.96 -1.68 4.66
C LEU A 129 5.22 -0.21 4.34
N SER A 130 4.74 0.71 5.20
CA SER A 130 4.85 2.14 4.97
C SER A 130 5.70 2.88 6.00
N ASP A 131 5.98 2.26 7.15
CA ASP A 131 6.74 2.91 8.21
C ASP A 131 8.25 2.93 7.88
N PRO A 132 8.96 4.03 8.15
CA PRO A 132 10.40 4.13 7.97
C PRO A 132 11.22 3.07 8.69
N MET A 133 10.72 2.47 9.79
CA MET A 133 11.44 1.41 10.51
C MET A 133 11.74 0.19 9.65
N PHE A 134 11.00 -0.04 8.57
CA PHE A 134 11.20 -1.20 7.68
C PHE A 134 12.39 -1.04 6.72
N PHE A 135 12.92 0.17 6.55
CA PHE A 135 14.04 0.45 5.63
C PHE A 135 15.08 1.42 6.18
N ARG A 136 14.99 1.74 7.47
CA ARG A 136 15.98 2.56 8.20
C ARG A 136 16.38 1.87 9.49
N GLU A 137 17.52 2.25 10.02
CA GLU A 137 17.93 1.87 11.37
C GLU A 137 16.89 2.34 12.40
N SER A 138 16.49 1.42 13.27
CA SER A 138 15.51 1.68 14.31
C SER A 138 15.72 0.75 15.52
N ALA A 139 15.10 1.08 16.65
CA ALA A 139 15.04 0.20 17.83
C ALA A 139 14.35 -1.15 17.54
N PHE A 140 13.62 -1.26 16.44
CA PHE A 140 12.88 -2.46 16.04
C PHE A 140 13.64 -3.36 15.04
N ARG A 141 14.94 -3.14 14.81
CA ARG A 141 15.75 -3.83 13.82
C ARG A 141 15.60 -5.36 13.85
N ASP A 142 15.68 -5.97 15.03
CA ASP A 142 15.61 -7.42 15.17
C ASP A 142 14.22 -7.96 14.82
N ARG A 143 13.18 -7.21 15.20
CA ARG A 143 11.79 -7.55 14.88
C ARG A 143 11.52 -7.41 13.38
N VAL A 144 12.06 -6.38 12.74
CA VAL A 144 11.98 -6.18 11.28
C VAL A 144 12.72 -7.30 10.55
N ALA A 145 13.92 -7.68 11.00
CA ALA A 145 14.64 -8.83 10.45
C ALA A 145 13.84 -10.13 10.63
N GLY A 146 13.18 -10.31 11.77
CA GLY A 146 12.24 -11.41 12.03
C GLY A 146 11.07 -11.42 11.04
N LEU A 147 10.49 -10.26 10.76
CA LEU A 147 9.41 -10.10 9.77
C LEU A 147 9.86 -10.56 8.37
N TYR A 148 11.01 -10.11 7.89
CA TYR A 148 11.52 -10.50 6.57
C TYR A 148 11.82 -11.99 6.49
N ARG A 149 12.40 -12.58 7.54
CA ARG A 149 12.58 -14.03 7.62
C ARG A 149 11.26 -14.79 7.56
N ALA A 150 10.25 -14.32 8.32
CA ALA A 150 8.91 -14.92 8.31
C ALA A 150 8.25 -14.84 6.94
N MET A 151 8.33 -13.70 6.26
CA MET A 151 7.79 -13.53 4.90
C MET A 151 8.50 -14.46 3.91
N ASN A 152 9.83 -14.54 3.94
CA ASN A 152 10.59 -15.42 3.06
C ASN A 152 10.26 -16.91 3.27
N GLY A 153 10.10 -17.34 4.52
CA GLY A 153 9.89 -18.75 4.83
C GLY A 153 8.41 -19.19 4.76
N ARG A 154 7.48 -18.29 5.00
CA ARG A 154 6.03 -18.64 5.10
C ARG A 154 5.26 -18.39 3.80
N VAL A 155 5.70 -17.45 2.95
CA VAL A 155 4.99 -17.14 1.72
C VAL A 155 5.21 -18.23 0.68
N SER A 156 4.15 -19.01 0.43
CA SER A 156 4.08 -20.08 -0.58
C SER A 156 2.97 -19.83 -1.61
N TRP A 157 2.51 -18.57 -1.73
CA TRP A 157 1.50 -18.11 -2.68
C TRP A 157 1.95 -16.78 -3.30
N PRO A 158 1.42 -16.40 -4.47
CA PRO A 158 1.68 -15.09 -5.06
C PRO A 158 1.20 -13.96 -4.13
N MET A 159 2.10 -13.09 -3.71
CA MET A 159 1.80 -11.94 -2.85
C MET A 159 2.44 -10.67 -3.40
N THR A 160 1.69 -9.58 -3.43
CA THR A 160 2.21 -8.26 -3.80
C THR A 160 2.47 -7.45 -2.53
N LEU A 161 3.72 -7.09 -2.32
CA LEU A 161 4.17 -6.24 -1.22
C LEU A 161 4.31 -4.80 -1.70
N TYR A 162 3.48 -3.92 -1.16
CA TYR A 162 3.58 -2.48 -1.37
C TYR A 162 4.52 -1.88 -0.32
N VAL A 163 5.55 -1.18 -0.79
CA VAL A 163 6.53 -0.52 0.06
C VAL A 163 6.60 0.95 -0.26
N GLN A 164 6.87 1.77 0.75
CA GLN A 164 7.16 3.17 0.51
C GLN A 164 8.35 3.26 -0.45
N TYR A 165 8.21 4.09 -1.50
CA TYR A 165 9.29 4.29 -2.46
C TYR A 165 10.53 4.80 -1.75
N TYR A 166 11.62 4.09 -1.95
CA TYR A 166 12.90 4.39 -1.37
C TYR A 166 14.03 4.06 -2.38
N ASN A 167 15.12 4.84 -2.33
CA ASN A 167 16.23 4.61 -3.25
C ASN A 167 16.87 3.23 -2.99
N PRO A 168 16.91 2.32 -4.00
CA PRO A 168 17.50 0.99 -3.86
C PRO A 168 18.96 1.01 -3.41
N GLU A 169 19.73 2.07 -3.71
CA GLU A 169 21.10 2.24 -3.24
C GLU A 169 21.21 2.40 -1.72
N ARG A 170 20.14 2.83 -1.07
CA ARG A 170 20.08 2.97 0.39
C ARG A 170 19.44 1.79 1.07
N PHE A 171 18.47 1.13 0.43
CA PHE A 171 17.83 -0.07 0.95
C PHE A 171 17.30 -0.93 -0.20
N ASP A 172 17.88 -2.11 -0.36
CA ASP A 172 17.45 -3.08 -1.36
C ASP A 172 16.49 -4.12 -0.74
N TYR A 173 15.20 -3.93 -1.00
CA TYR A 173 14.18 -4.89 -0.57
C TYR A 173 14.42 -6.30 -1.13
N ARG A 174 15.02 -6.45 -2.33
CA ARG A 174 15.27 -7.77 -2.90
C ARG A 174 16.40 -8.53 -2.18
N ALA A 175 17.37 -7.81 -1.61
CA ALA A 175 18.40 -8.43 -0.78
C ALA A 175 17.82 -9.06 0.50
N VAL A 176 16.78 -8.45 1.10
CA VAL A 176 16.14 -8.95 2.32
C VAL A 176 14.93 -9.84 2.06
N LEU A 177 14.31 -9.75 0.88
CA LEU A 177 13.14 -10.53 0.45
C LEU A 177 13.40 -11.21 -0.90
N PRO A 178 14.27 -12.24 -0.94
CA PRO A 178 14.62 -12.97 -2.17
C PRO A 178 13.48 -13.88 -2.67
N ASN A 179 12.43 -14.14 -1.89
CA ASN A 179 11.34 -15.03 -2.28
C ASN A 179 10.68 -14.54 -3.59
N PRO A 180 10.71 -15.34 -4.69
CA PRO A 180 10.20 -14.93 -5.99
C PRO A 180 8.67 -14.78 -6.03
N LEU A 181 7.94 -15.37 -5.08
CA LEU A 181 6.48 -15.26 -4.95
C LEU A 181 6.06 -13.91 -4.36
N ILE A 182 7.01 -13.14 -3.80
CA ILE A 182 6.75 -11.79 -3.27
C ILE A 182 7.11 -10.77 -4.36
N ARG A 183 6.09 -10.21 -5.00
CA ARG A 183 6.25 -9.09 -5.92
C ARG A 183 6.35 -7.78 -5.14
N ILE A 184 7.45 -7.04 -5.25
CA ILE A 184 7.64 -5.77 -4.57
C ILE A 184 7.23 -4.62 -5.49
N VAL A 185 6.31 -3.77 -5.00
CA VAL A 185 5.78 -2.61 -5.72
C VAL A 185 5.96 -1.37 -4.87
N PRO A 186 6.78 -0.40 -5.29
CA PRO A 186 6.91 0.86 -4.58
C PRO A 186 5.68 1.73 -4.79
N PHE A 187 5.29 2.48 -3.76
CA PHE A 187 4.27 3.50 -3.85
C PHE A 187 4.79 4.85 -3.37
N HIS A 188 4.16 5.92 -3.82
CA HIS A 188 4.58 7.28 -3.56
C HIS A 188 3.98 7.83 -2.28
N THR A 189 4.80 8.50 -1.47
CA THR A 189 4.36 9.14 -0.22
C THR A 189 4.49 10.67 -0.24
N TYR A 190 4.75 11.25 -1.41
CA TYR A 190 4.83 12.70 -1.53
C TYR A 190 3.44 13.32 -1.51
N MET A 191 3.20 14.20 -0.53
CA MET A 191 1.96 14.95 -0.41
C MET A 191 1.94 16.10 -1.40
N TYR A 192 0.87 16.17 -2.16
CA TYR A 192 0.55 17.34 -2.96
C TYR A 192 -0.46 18.22 -2.20
N ARG A 193 -0.24 19.51 -2.25
CA ARG A 193 -1.19 20.52 -1.76
C ARG A 193 -1.38 21.55 -2.86
N GLY A 194 -2.63 21.79 -3.28
CA GLY A 194 -2.92 22.73 -4.35
C GLY A 194 -4.34 22.55 -4.89
N PHE A 195 -4.46 22.47 -6.22
CA PHE A 195 -5.75 22.28 -6.86
C PHE A 195 -6.27 20.86 -6.70
N ARG A 196 -7.49 20.72 -6.22
CA ARG A 196 -8.10 19.41 -5.95
C ARG A 196 -8.18 18.51 -7.20
N SER A 197 -8.36 19.09 -8.38
CA SER A 197 -8.34 18.33 -9.64
C SER A 197 -6.96 17.72 -9.93
N VAL A 198 -5.89 18.46 -9.64
CA VAL A 198 -4.51 17.97 -9.78
C VAL A 198 -4.20 16.93 -8.72
N GLU A 199 -4.65 17.15 -7.49
CA GLU A 199 -4.53 16.19 -6.39
C GLU A 199 -5.14 14.83 -6.76
N PHE A 200 -6.39 14.81 -7.22
CA PHE A 200 -7.03 13.57 -7.65
C PHE A 200 -6.38 12.94 -8.89
N TRP A 201 -5.87 13.77 -9.80
CA TRP A 201 -5.15 13.27 -10.97
C TRP A 201 -3.84 12.57 -10.56
N LEU A 202 -3.09 13.14 -9.61
CA LEU A 202 -1.87 12.55 -9.04
C LEU A 202 -2.20 11.27 -8.26
N PHE A 203 -3.22 11.28 -7.42
CA PHE A 203 -3.64 10.11 -6.63
C PHE A 203 -4.02 8.93 -7.51
N ARG A 204 -4.82 9.15 -8.55
CA ARG A 204 -5.21 8.08 -9.47
C ARG A 204 -4.04 7.46 -10.23
N ARG A 205 -2.92 8.15 -10.33
CA ARG A 205 -1.70 7.67 -10.99
C ARG A 205 -0.63 7.17 -10.03
N GLY A 206 -0.91 7.18 -8.73
CA GLY A 206 0.07 6.81 -7.73
C GLY A 206 1.27 7.79 -7.66
N LEU A 207 1.13 8.99 -8.21
CA LEU A 207 2.18 10.02 -8.24
C LEU A 207 2.12 10.99 -7.06
N GLY A 208 1.13 10.86 -6.22
CA GLY A 208 0.97 11.65 -5.01
C GLY A 208 0.19 10.85 -3.97
N SER A 209 0.30 11.22 -2.72
CA SER A 209 -0.43 10.59 -1.63
C SER A 209 -1.10 11.61 -0.73
N ALA A 210 -2.12 11.17 0.00
CA ALA A 210 -2.64 11.93 1.12
C ALA A 210 -1.65 11.88 2.30
N ASN A 211 -1.92 12.71 3.31
CA ASN A 211 -1.21 12.60 4.58
C ASN A 211 -1.78 11.42 5.37
N PHE A 212 -1.19 10.25 5.17
CA PHE A 212 -1.61 9.05 5.90
C PHE A 212 -1.11 9.09 7.33
N GLY A 213 -2.01 9.03 8.29
CA GLY A 213 -1.69 8.92 9.71
C GLY A 213 -1.40 7.49 10.16
N THR A 214 -1.85 6.49 9.38
CA THR A 214 -1.66 5.07 9.68
C THR A 214 -1.43 4.25 8.41
N VAL A 215 -0.79 3.09 8.56
CA VAL A 215 -0.59 2.15 7.45
C VAL A 215 -1.91 1.58 6.91
N VAL A 216 -2.95 1.53 7.72
CA VAL A 216 -4.29 1.09 7.30
C VAL A 216 -4.85 2.03 6.23
N GLN A 217 -4.69 3.35 6.40
CA GLN A 217 -5.09 4.34 5.39
C GLN A 217 -4.30 4.17 4.08
N VAL A 218 -3.04 3.76 4.15
CA VAL A 218 -2.28 3.39 2.95
C VAL A 218 -2.89 2.15 2.29
N GLY A 219 -3.29 1.16 3.09
CA GLY A 219 -4.00 -0.03 2.60
C GLY A 219 -5.31 0.31 1.90
N GLU A 220 -6.13 1.19 2.48
CA GLU A 220 -7.36 1.70 1.86
C GLU A 220 -7.06 2.38 0.51
N TYR A 221 -6.06 3.25 0.49
CA TYR A 221 -5.64 3.94 -0.73
C TYR A 221 -5.19 2.96 -1.83
N VAL A 222 -4.36 1.98 -1.48
CA VAL A 222 -3.92 0.95 -2.41
C VAL A 222 -5.11 0.12 -2.91
N ALA A 223 -6.04 -0.27 -2.04
CA ALA A 223 -7.24 -1.01 -2.41
C ALA A 223 -8.10 -0.22 -3.43
N LEU A 224 -8.27 1.10 -3.21
CA LEU A 224 -8.98 1.97 -4.14
C LEU A 224 -8.27 2.08 -5.50
N LEU A 225 -6.93 2.18 -5.52
CA LEU A 225 -6.14 2.20 -6.76
C LEU A 225 -6.25 0.87 -7.53
N LEU A 226 -6.35 -0.24 -6.82
CA LEU A 226 -6.58 -1.57 -7.39
C LEU A 226 -8.01 -1.76 -7.93
N GLY A 227 -8.92 -0.80 -7.66
CA GLY A 227 -10.28 -0.80 -8.17
C GLY A 227 -11.29 -1.59 -7.34
N TYR A 228 -10.95 -1.93 -6.09
CA TYR A 228 -11.90 -2.56 -5.17
C TYR A 228 -13.05 -1.61 -4.86
N ARG A 229 -14.28 -2.14 -4.89
CA ARG A 229 -15.50 -1.35 -4.64
C ARG A 229 -15.84 -1.27 -3.17
N ARG A 230 -15.41 -2.26 -2.39
CA ARG A 230 -15.62 -2.35 -0.95
C ARG A 230 -14.30 -2.58 -0.27
N VAL A 231 -14.02 -1.80 0.75
CA VAL A 231 -12.90 -1.98 1.66
C VAL A 231 -13.45 -2.20 3.05
N GLU A 232 -13.12 -3.33 3.65
CA GLU A 232 -13.51 -3.67 5.02
C GLU A 232 -12.26 -3.66 5.89
N LEU A 233 -12.36 -3.10 7.09
CA LEU A 233 -11.25 -2.92 8.02
C LEU A 233 -11.44 -3.86 9.20
N TYR A 234 -10.42 -4.63 9.53
CA TYR A 234 -10.40 -5.58 10.62
C TYR A 234 -9.18 -5.34 11.51
N GLY A 235 -9.33 -5.49 12.82
CA GLY A 235 -8.23 -5.24 13.75
C GLY A 235 -7.74 -3.79 13.77
N VAL A 236 -8.64 -2.82 13.61
CA VAL A 236 -8.35 -1.38 13.58
C VAL A 236 -8.98 -0.72 14.81
N ASP A 237 -8.46 -1.04 15.96
CA ASP A 237 -9.07 -0.68 17.26
C ASP A 237 -8.80 0.77 17.68
N HIS A 238 -7.71 1.38 17.18
CA HIS A 238 -7.29 2.76 17.52
C HIS A 238 -7.23 3.05 19.02
N THR A 239 -6.73 2.10 19.82
CA THR A 239 -6.67 2.15 21.28
C THR A 239 -5.57 3.06 21.84
N LEU A 240 -5.17 4.09 21.09
CA LEU A 240 -4.06 4.98 21.46
C LEU A 240 -4.26 5.69 22.82
N LEU A 241 -5.51 5.92 23.21
CA LEU A 241 -5.84 6.58 24.48
C LEU A 241 -5.94 5.59 25.65
N GLU A 242 -6.18 4.32 25.38
CA GLU A 242 -6.30 3.29 26.44
C GLU A 242 -4.97 3.02 27.16
N GLY A 243 -3.85 3.37 26.53
CA GLY A 243 -2.52 3.29 27.13
C GLY A 243 -2.15 4.48 28.02
N LEU A 244 -2.99 5.53 28.09
CA LEU A 244 -2.70 6.68 28.94
C LEU A 244 -2.94 6.33 30.41
N CYS A 245 -1.94 6.57 31.24
CA CYS A 245 -2.03 6.39 32.69
C CYS A 245 -1.28 7.51 33.40
N VAL A 246 -1.58 7.70 34.68
CA VAL A 246 -0.86 8.63 35.54
C VAL A 246 -0.03 7.81 36.54
N ASP A 247 1.27 8.07 36.62
CA ASP A 247 2.15 7.36 37.53
C ASP A 247 2.01 7.90 38.99
N GLY A 248 2.65 7.23 39.93
CA GLY A 248 2.62 7.62 41.35
C GLY A 248 3.24 8.97 41.64
N ARG A 249 3.83 9.68 40.67
CA ARG A 249 4.36 11.02 40.73
C ARG A 249 3.50 12.04 39.99
N ASN A 250 2.25 11.69 39.69
CA ASN A 250 1.29 12.52 38.95
C ASN A 250 1.79 12.94 37.54
N ARG A 251 2.57 12.09 36.88
CA ARG A 251 3.02 12.32 35.51
C ARG A 251 2.18 11.51 34.56
N LEU A 252 1.76 12.13 33.44
CA LEU A 252 1.09 11.41 32.34
C LEU A 252 2.09 10.48 31.66
N CYS A 253 1.80 9.20 31.68
CA CYS A 253 2.58 8.14 31.05
C CYS A 253 1.75 7.45 29.99
N ARG A 254 2.42 6.88 29.00
CA ARG A 254 1.80 6.03 27.97
C ARG A 254 2.45 4.65 28.01
N ALA A 255 1.62 3.62 28.27
CA ALA A 255 2.02 2.25 28.06
C ALA A 255 1.84 1.94 26.56
N ASP A 256 2.95 1.76 25.84
CA ASP A 256 2.90 1.40 24.44
C ASP A 256 2.60 -0.11 24.35
N ARG A 257 1.35 -0.47 24.01
CA ARG A 257 0.89 -1.86 23.91
C ARG A 257 0.91 -2.39 22.48
N HIS A 258 1.32 -1.58 21.52
CA HIS A 258 1.22 -1.93 20.09
C HIS A 258 2.50 -2.50 19.49
N TYR A 259 3.63 -2.44 20.21
CA TYR A 259 4.92 -2.89 19.69
C TYR A 259 5.67 -3.77 20.67
#